data_5acd492668cfd3c084dd54159b63f801
#
_entry.id   5acd492668cfd3c084dd54159b63f801
#
_cell.length_a   1.000
_cell.length_b   1.000
_cell.length_c   1.000
_cell.angle_alpha   90.00
_cell.angle_beta   90.00
_cell.angle_gamma   90.00
#
_symmetry.space_group_name_H-M   'P 1'
#
loop_
_entity.id
_entity.type
_entity.pdbx_description
1 polymer ?
#
loop_
_entity_poly.entity_id
_entity_poly.type
_entity_poly.pdbx_seq_one_letter_code
_entity_poly.pdbx_strand_id
1 'polypeptide(L)'
;DYCEPALRAMNWNGRYLVIGFPAGIPTPPLNLTLLKSSSIIGVFWGASTAREPDLHKSNVRDLFKLYAEGKVKPRISARYPLREGGKAIRALMDRTATGKLVVTME
;
A
#
# COMPACT_ATOMS: atom_id res chain seq x y z
N ASP A 1 -11.04 -6.82 9.79
CA ASP A 1 -10.81 -7.68 10.97
C ASP A 1 -9.43 -7.51 11.62
N TYR A 2 -8.47 -6.81 10.97
CA TYR A 2 -7.11 -6.65 11.52
C TYR A 2 -6.89 -5.33 12.27
N CYS A 3 -7.80 -4.36 12.17
CA CYS A 3 -7.58 -3.01 12.70
C CYS A 3 -7.43 -3.01 14.22
N GLU A 4 -8.39 -3.58 14.95
CA GLU A 4 -8.35 -3.62 16.41
C GLU A 4 -7.19 -4.49 16.93
N PRO A 5 -6.95 -5.72 16.45
CA PRO A 5 -5.76 -6.49 16.83
C PRO A 5 -4.43 -5.75 16.58
N ALA A 6 -4.32 -5.02 15.48
CA ALA A 6 -3.12 -4.25 15.18
C ALA A 6 -2.93 -3.09 16.18
N LEU A 7 -4.00 -2.35 16.52
CA LEU A 7 -3.94 -1.31 17.55
C LEU A 7 -3.55 -1.87 18.92
N ARG A 8 -4.06 -3.06 19.29
CA ARG A 8 -3.68 -3.75 20.54
C ARG A 8 -2.22 -4.20 20.55
N ALA A 9 -1.68 -4.60 19.40
CA ALA A 9 -0.30 -5.06 19.27
C ALA A 9 0.74 -3.92 19.21
N MET A 10 0.30 -2.67 19.04
CA MET A 10 1.22 -1.52 18.93
C MET A 10 2.03 -1.29 20.20
N ASN A 11 3.26 -0.83 20.04
CA ASN A 11 4.09 -0.34 21.12
C ASN A 11 3.68 1.07 21.58
N TRP A 12 4.22 1.51 22.71
CA TRP A 12 4.06 2.87 23.21
C TRP A 12 4.51 3.90 22.17
N ASN A 13 3.74 4.98 21.99
CA ASN A 13 3.92 6.00 20.96
C ASN A 13 3.89 5.47 19.51
N GLY A 14 3.30 4.30 19.27
CA GLY A 14 3.18 3.71 17.93
C GLY A 14 2.29 4.54 17.02
N ARG A 15 2.48 4.38 15.70
CA ARG A 15 1.67 5.03 14.66
C ARG A 15 0.95 3.98 13.83
N TYR A 16 -0.38 4.06 13.79
CA TYR A 16 -1.22 3.26 12.93
C TYR A 16 -1.54 4.05 11.66
N LEU A 17 -1.05 3.60 10.51
CA LEU A 17 -1.23 4.29 9.23
C LEU A 17 -2.46 3.77 8.49
N VAL A 18 -3.40 4.66 8.19
CA VAL A 18 -4.61 4.36 7.42
C VAL A 18 -4.34 4.69 5.96
N ILE A 19 -4.17 3.66 5.11
CA ILE A 19 -3.81 3.80 3.70
C ILE A 19 -5.00 3.56 2.77
N GLY A 20 -5.97 2.71 3.19
CA GLY A 20 -7.16 2.38 2.42
C GLY A 20 -8.06 1.37 3.12
N PHE A 21 -9.19 1.05 2.49
CA PHE A 21 -10.28 0.27 3.09
C PHE A 21 -10.73 -0.89 2.19
N PRO A 22 -9.84 -1.82 1.78
CA PRO A 22 -10.20 -2.90 0.85
C PRO A 22 -11.19 -3.92 1.44
N ALA A 23 -11.35 -3.95 2.76
CA ALA A 23 -12.28 -4.84 3.47
C ALA A 23 -13.41 -4.10 4.20
N GLY A 24 -13.65 -2.82 3.85
CA GLY A 24 -14.62 -1.96 4.52
C GLY A 24 -13.99 -1.07 5.59
N ILE A 25 -14.75 -0.09 6.06
CA ILE A 25 -14.29 0.91 7.04
C ILE A 25 -14.42 0.32 8.45
N PRO A 26 -13.32 0.16 9.20
CA PRO A 26 -13.38 -0.37 10.56
C PRO A 26 -13.85 0.68 11.56
N THR A 27 -14.41 0.23 12.68
CA THR A 27 -14.83 1.06 13.80
C THR A 27 -14.10 0.66 15.09
N PRO A 28 -12.78 0.92 15.20
CA PRO A 28 -12.02 0.51 16.38
C PRO A 28 -12.38 1.35 17.61
N PRO A 29 -12.31 0.76 18.81
CA PRO A 29 -12.50 1.51 20.06
C PRO A 29 -11.33 2.47 20.28
N LEU A 30 -11.61 3.79 20.31
CA LEU A 30 -10.59 4.85 20.38
C LEU A 30 -9.78 4.85 21.68
N ASN A 31 -10.32 4.28 22.77
CA ASN A 31 -9.57 4.14 24.03
C ASN A 31 -8.24 3.37 23.87
N LEU A 32 -8.10 2.54 22.83
CA LEU A 32 -6.84 1.83 22.56
C LEU A 32 -5.69 2.79 22.25
N THR A 33 -5.99 3.94 21.66
CA THR A 33 -4.95 4.96 21.39
C THR A 33 -4.48 5.63 22.68
N LEU A 34 -5.39 5.89 23.61
CA LEU A 34 -5.07 6.45 24.92
C LEU A 34 -4.16 5.52 25.74
N LEU A 35 -4.46 4.23 25.75
CA LEU A 35 -3.75 3.24 26.58
C LEU A 35 -2.26 3.10 26.20
N LYS A 36 -1.87 3.51 25.01
CA LYS A 36 -0.49 3.40 24.51
C LYS A 36 0.09 4.72 23.99
N SER A 37 -0.59 5.85 24.24
CA SER A 37 -0.21 7.15 23.68
C SER A 37 0.03 7.09 22.17
N SER A 38 -0.73 6.26 21.46
CA SER A 38 -0.54 5.98 20.04
C SER A 38 -1.35 6.91 19.15
N SER A 39 -0.98 7.01 17.88
CA SER A 39 -1.63 7.86 16.89
C SER A 39 -2.23 7.04 15.76
N ILE A 40 -3.41 7.46 15.27
CA ILE A 40 -3.99 6.99 14.01
C ILE A 40 -3.79 8.10 12.99
N ILE A 41 -3.10 7.81 11.88
CA ILE A 41 -2.67 8.81 10.88
C ILE A 41 -3.18 8.39 9.52
N GLY A 42 -3.95 9.28 8.86
CA GLY A 42 -4.37 9.09 7.48
C GLY A 42 -3.21 9.33 6.50
N VAL A 43 -3.06 8.45 5.51
CA VAL A 43 -2.05 8.58 4.44
C VAL A 43 -2.80 8.57 3.10
N PHE A 44 -3.06 9.75 2.56
CA PHE A 44 -3.72 9.89 1.25
C PHE A 44 -2.69 10.27 0.18
N TRP A 45 -1.87 9.28 -0.21
CA TRP A 45 -0.78 9.50 -1.17
C TRP A 45 -1.25 10.08 -2.49
N GLY A 46 -2.39 9.62 -3.04
CA GLY A 46 -2.93 10.15 -4.29
C GLY A 46 -3.18 11.67 -4.26
N ALA A 47 -3.72 12.20 -3.16
CA ALA A 47 -3.92 13.63 -3.00
C ALA A 47 -2.60 14.39 -2.71
N SER A 48 -1.66 13.77 -2.00
CA SER A 48 -0.36 14.39 -1.70
C SER A 48 0.45 14.66 -2.96
N THR A 49 0.36 13.83 -3.99
CA THR A 49 1.09 14.04 -5.26
C THR A 49 0.75 15.36 -5.93
N ALA A 50 -0.52 15.80 -5.85
CA ALA A 50 -0.97 17.07 -6.40
C ALA A 50 -0.69 18.26 -5.47
N ARG A 51 -0.71 18.05 -4.15
CA ARG A 51 -0.52 19.10 -3.14
C ARG A 51 0.96 19.40 -2.89
N GLU A 52 1.81 18.38 -3.02
CA GLU A 52 3.26 18.43 -2.74
C GLU A 52 4.05 17.85 -3.94
N PRO A 53 3.94 18.48 -5.15
CA PRO A 53 4.50 17.90 -6.37
C PRO A 53 6.02 17.74 -6.33
N ASP A 54 6.74 18.61 -5.65
CA ASP A 54 8.20 18.53 -5.57
C ASP A 54 8.65 17.42 -4.61
N LEU A 55 7.94 17.22 -3.50
CA LEU A 55 8.15 16.08 -2.64
C LEU A 55 7.86 14.77 -3.38
N HIS A 56 6.77 14.72 -4.16
CA HIS A 56 6.45 13.56 -4.99
C HIS A 56 7.58 13.24 -5.99
N LYS A 57 8.08 14.24 -6.71
CA LYS A 57 9.22 14.07 -7.66
C LYS A 57 10.47 13.55 -6.94
N SER A 58 10.77 14.07 -5.75
CA SER A 58 11.90 13.59 -4.94
C SER A 58 11.72 12.13 -4.55
N ASN A 59 10.55 11.76 -4.01
CA ASN A 59 10.23 10.39 -3.62
C ASN A 59 10.36 9.41 -4.80
N VAL A 60 9.86 9.79 -5.98
CA VAL A 60 9.99 8.95 -7.20
C VAL A 60 11.46 8.77 -7.59
N ARG A 61 12.26 9.84 -7.54
CA ARG A 61 13.70 9.79 -7.83
C ARG A 61 14.43 8.84 -6.87
N ASP A 62 14.13 8.93 -5.59
CA ASP A 62 14.74 8.10 -4.56
C ASP A 62 14.34 6.62 -4.72
N LEU A 63 13.07 6.33 -5.07
CA LEU A 63 12.62 4.98 -5.38
C LEU A 63 13.35 4.39 -6.59
N PHE A 64 13.53 5.16 -7.67
CA PHE A 64 14.30 4.69 -8.84
C PHE A 64 15.78 4.48 -8.51
N LYS A 65 16.37 5.32 -7.65
CA LYS A 65 17.73 5.12 -7.16
C LYS A 65 17.85 3.82 -6.38
N LEU A 66 16.94 3.56 -5.44
CA LEU A 66 16.91 2.31 -4.67
C LEU A 66 16.71 1.08 -5.56
N TYR A 67 15.90 1.20 -6.61
CA TYR A 67 15.74 0.14 -7.60
C TYR A 67 17.04 -0.10 -8.39
N ALA A 68 17.71 0.95 -8.88
CA ALA A 68 18.97 0.84 -9.60
C ALA A 68 20.10 0.23 -8.75
N GLU A 69 20.12 0.54 -7.45
CA GLU A 69 21.03 -0.04 -6.46
C GLU A 69 20.68 -1.48 -6.07
N GLY A 70 19.59 -2.03 -6.59
CA GLY A 70 19.11 -3.38 -6.28
C GLY A 70 18.52 -3.55 -4.87
N LYS A 71 18.29 -2.44 -4.13
CA LYS A 71 17.71 -2.45 -2.78
C LYS A 71 16.20 -2.67 -2.77
N VAL A 72 15.52 -2.30 -3.86
CA VAL A 72 14.08 -2.52 -4.07
C VAL A 72 13.92 -3.35 -5.33
N LYS A 73 13.28 -4.51 -5.22
CA LYS A 73 13.03 -5.44 -6.33
C LYS A 73 11.57 -5.86 -6.33
N PRO A 74 10.67 -5.13 -7.02
CA PRO A 74 9.26 -5.51 -7.10
C PRO A 74 9.11 -6.90 -7.72
N ARG A 75 8.38 -7.79 -7.05
CA ARG A 75 8.11 -9.13 -7.57
C ARG A 75 7.07 -9.03 -8.68
N ILE A 76 7.41 -9.46 -9.88
CA ILE A 76 6.47 -9.70 -10.97
C ILE A 76 6.05 -11.16 -10.90
N SER A 77 4.79 -11.43 -10.58
CA SER A 77 4.26 -12.79 -10.43
C SER A 77 3.80 -13.40 -11.75
N ALA A 78 3.34 -12.58 -12.70
CA ALA A 78 2.97 -13.06 -14.04
C ALA A 78 3.04 -11.93 -15.08
N ARG A 79 3.20 -12.33 -16.36
CA ARG A 79 3.09 -11.46 -17.54
C ARG A 79 2.01 -12.00 -18.45
N TYR A 80 1.21 -11.11 -19.01
CA TYR A 80 0.13 -11.42 -19.94
C TYR A 80 0.31 -10.59 -21.22
N PRO A 81 0.14 -11.16 -22.43
CA PRO A 81 0.04 -10.34 -23.62
C PRO A 81 -1.23 -9.48 -23.56
N LEU A 82 -1.26 -8.36 -24.30
CA LEU A 82 -2.38 -7.41 -24.26
C LEU A 82 -3.74 -8.09 -24.49
N ARG A 83 -3.81 -9.03 -25.41
CA ARG A 83 -5.02 -9.83 -25.71
C ARG A 83 -5.56 -10.63 -24.50
N GLU A 84 -4.74 -10.85 -23.48
CA GLU A 84 -5.08 -11.57 -22.26
C GLU A 84 -5.22 -10.66 -21.03
N GLY A 85 -5.26 -9.34 -21.22
CA GLY A 85 -5.39 -8.36 -20.14
C GLY A 85 -6.58 -8.62 -19.21
N GLY A 86 -7.69 -9.15 -19.76
CA GLY A 86 -8.84 -9.56 -18.95
C GLY A 86 -8.52 -10.69 -17.95
N LYS A 87 -7.61 -11.62 -18.31
CA LYS A 87 -7.15 -12.66 -17.36
C LYS A 87 -6.33 -12.07 -16.24
N ALA A 88 -5.48 -11.06 -16.53
CA ALA A 88 -4.71 -10.35 -15.51
C ALA A 88 -5.63 -9.66 -14.50
N ILE A 89 -6.67 -8.97 -14.97
CA ILE A 89 -7.67 -8.32 -14.10
C ILE A 89 -8.38 -9.36 -13.24
N ARG A 90 -8.80 -10.48 -13.82
CA ARG A 90 -9.47 -11.56 -13.09
C ARG A 90 -8.58 -12.15 -11.98
N ALA A 91 -7.30 -12.37 -12.26
CA ALA A 91 -6.35 -12.86 -11.26
C ALA A 91 -6.20 -11.92 -10.05
N LEU A 92 -6.35 -10.59 -10.26
CA LEU A 92 -6.41 -9.62 -9.13
C LEU A 92 -7.71 -9.76 -8.36
N MET A 93 -8.85 -9.88 -9.06
CA MET A 93 -10.17 -10.05 -8.43
C MET A 93 -10.25 -11.34 -7.60
N ASP A 94 -9.70 -12.42 -8.13
CA ASP A 94 -9.66 -13.75 -7.47
C ASP A 94 -8.59 -13.83 -6.37
N ARG A 95 -7.83 -12.75 -6.14
CA ARG A 95 -6.76 -12.65 -5.13
C ARG A 95 -5.67 -13.72 -5.28
N THR A 96 -5.44 -14.21 -6.49
CA THR A 96 -4.41 -15.23 -6.80
C THR A 96 -3.03 -14.60 -7.06
N ALA A 97 -2.98 -13.30 -7.32
CA ALA A 97 -1.73 -12.58 -7.56
C ALA A 97 -0.94 -12.36 -6.26
N THR A 98 0.32 -12.80 -6.24
CA THR A 98 1.25 -12.64 -5.09
C THR A 98 2.28 -11.53 -5.30
N GLY A 99 2.18 -10.78 -6.39
CA GLY A 99 3.07 -9.68 -6.77
C GLY A 99 2.42 -8.83 -7.85
N LYS A 100 3.23 -8.12 -8.64
CA LYS A 100 2.72 -7.33 -9.76
C LYS A 100 2.38 -8.23 -10.94
N LEU A 101 1.24 -7.95 -11.58
CA LEU A 101 0.89 -8.48 -12.89
C LEU A 101 1.24 -7.44 -13.94
N VAL A 102 1.91 -7.86 -14.99
CA VAL A 102 2.33 -6.98 -16.10
C VAL A 102 1.61 -7.40 -17.36
N VAL A 103 0.99 -6.45 -18.05
CA VAL A 103 0.48 -6.65 -19.40
C VAL A 103 1.50 -6.11 -20.39
N THR A 104 1.97 -6.96 -21.31
CA THR A 104 2.93 -6.59 -22.36
C THR A 104 2.19 -6.21 -23.65
N MET A 105 2.79 -5.33 -24.44
CA MET A 105 2.21 -4.82 -25.69
C MET A 105 2.47 -5.76 -26.88
N GLU A 106 2.94 -6.96 -26.63
CA GLU A 106 3.15 -8.03 -27.63
C GLU A 106 1.87 -8.87 -27.83
#